data_bb1d3020562087712a939d835e9c9a68
#
_entry.id   bb1d3020562087712a939d835e9c9a68
#
_cell.length_a   1.000
_cell.length_b   1.000
_cell.length_c   1.000
_cell.angle_alpha   90.00
_cell.angle_beta   90.00
_cell.angle_gamma   90.00
#
_symmetry.space_group_name_H-M   'P 1'
#
loop_
_entity.id
_entity.type
_entity.pdbx_description
1 polymer ?
#
loop_
_entity_poly.entity_id
_entity_poly.type
_entity_poly.pdbx_seq_one_letter_code
_entity_poly.pdbx_strand_id
1 'polypeptide(L)'
;MAKKIIKRALLLIFGIFLLLLLILFAPGIWHHWITYPRYDREVEELQELRKEVVPITNLKTYRGVLHVHSYLSHDSRGTLDDIIPAAKKDGIDFIFLTDHPHGDIDTLPKGYRGIHEGVLIEPGSEKQGFDCWPLQPAIIDWKINKDTIAKNIVSKGGIIFYAHTEEPHNWANPDYQGMEIYNFHTDTKDQSPVPILFNILVNGHKYRHWALREFFNEQTTILSRWDSLNKIRKIVGFSAVDSHENQNLRARYLDDGRILWVGNNNHVLDTMEVKFWNNWLFDKPDKSGWVFKYLVDTYETGFNYITNYVLADSLTTKSLAENIKKGHLFTSFKTLGDAKGFQYYGLNRNDSVCAIMGDSAKLDQIKTLQAASPLPGQFRLIHNGQTVHISPEGKYKFIWSDPLERGAYRIEIHLKMQGKLIPWLYSNPIYIY
;
A
#
# COMPACT_ATOMS: atom_id res chain seq x y z
N MET A 1 25.30 6.84 57.42
CA MET A 1 25.82 5.96 56.34
C MET A 1 24.69 5.55 55.39
N ALA A 2 23.58 5.01 55.85
CA ALA A 2 22.46 4.54 55.01
C ALA A 2 21.92 5.57 54.01
N LYS A 3 21.64 6.83 54.42
CA LYS A 3 21.15 7.89 53.53
C LYS A 3 22.08 8.21 52.36
N LYS A 4 23.40 8.11 52.53
CA LYS A 4 24.37 8.31 51.44
C LYS A 4 24.38 7.16 50.49
N ILE A 5 24.20 5.93 50.96
CA ILE A 5 24.11 4.72 50.12
C ILE A 5 22.84 4.75 49.29
N ILE A 6 21.69 5.08 49.90
CA ILE A 6 20.40 5.21 49.19
C ILE A 6 20.48 6.30 48.11
N LYS A 7 21.06 7.47 48.42
CA LYS A 7 21.22 8.55 47.44
C LYS A 7 22.11 8.11 46.25
N ARG A 8 23.21 7.37 46.48
CA ARG A 8 24.04 6.85 45.41
C ARG A 8 23.32 5.79 44.56
N ALA A 9 22.57 4.90 45.20
CA ALA A 9 21.75 3.91 44.50
C ALA A 9 20.69 4.57 43.61
N LEU A 10 19.98 5.58 44.13
CA LEU A 10 19.01 6.33 43.32
C LEU A 10 19.65 7.08 42.16
N LEU A 11 20.80 7.69 42.35
CA LEU A 11 21.55 8.34 41.25
C LEU A 11 22.02 7.34 40.20
N LEU A 12 22.45 6.14 40.61
CA LEU A 12 22.82 5.06 39.68
C LEU A 12 21.62 4.57 38.89
N ILE A 13 20.50 4.30 39.55
CA ILE A 13 19.24 3.88 38.90
C ILE A 13 18.78 4.95 37.92
N PHE A 14 18.79 6.21 38.31
CA PHE A 14 18.44 7.34 37.43
C PHE A 14 19.39 7.46 36.25
N GLY A 15 20.69 7.27 36.46
CA GLY A 15 21.68 7.25 35.37
C GLY A 15 21.46 6.11 34.39
N ILE A 16 21.17 4.90 34.89
CA ILE A 16 20.82 3.74 34.06
C ILE A 16 19.52 4.03 33.26
N PHE A 17 18.51 4.61 33.89
CA PHE A 17 17.26 4.99 33.23
C PHE A 17 17.49 6.00 32.11
N LEU A 18 18.29 7.05 32.35
CA LEU A 18 18.66 8.02 31.31
C LEU A 18 19.44 7.38 30.17
N LEU A 19 20.36 6.47 30.50
CA LEU A 19 21.13 5.73 29.48
C LEU A 19 20.22 4.87 28.61
N LEU A 20 19.25 4.17 29.21
CA LEU A 20 18.26 3.38 28.48
C LEU A 20 17.40 4.27 27.57
N LEU A 21 16.92 5.40 28.06
CA LEU A 21 16.20 6.36 27.22
C LEU A 21 17.07 6.84 26.06
N LEU A 22 18.32 7.19 26.30
CA LEU A 22 19.25 7.61 25.26
C LEU A 22 19.41 6.52 24.20
N ILE A 23 19.62 5.26 24.59
CA ILE A 23 19.74 4.12 23.67
C ILE A 23 18.47 3.95 22.83
N LEU A 24 17.28 4.09 23.43
CA LEU A 24 16.00 3.93 22.74
C LEU A 24 15.70 5.08 21.75
N PHE A 25 16.03 6.32 22.11
CA PHE A 25 15.75 7.48 21.27
C PHE A 25 16.87 7.84 20.28
N ALA A 26 18.12 7.43 20.55
CA ALA A 26 19.27 7.80 19.72
C ALA A 26 19.13 7.41 18.24
N PRO A 27 18.61 6.22 17.87
CA PRO A 27 18.38 5.89 16.45
C PRO A 27 17.38 6.85 15.81
N GLY A 28 16.23 7.13 16.45
CA GLY A 28 15.22 8.06 15.95
C GLY A 28 15.75 9.49 15.80
N ILE A 29 16.56 9.96 16.76
CA ILE A 29 17.22 11.28 16.68
C ILE A 29 18.24 11.31 15.54
N TRP A 30 19.03 10.26 15.37
CA TRP A 30 19.96 10.13 14.23
C TRP A 30 19.22 10.17 12.89
N HIS A 31 18.13 9.40 12.78
CA HIS A 31 17.29 9.41 11.59
C HIS A 31 16.72 10.81 11.31
N HIS A 32 16.25 11.51 12.33
CA HIS A 32 15.68 12.86 12.22
C HIS A 32 16.65 13.88 11.62
N TRP A 33 17.90 13.88 12.10
CA TRP A 33 18.86 14.91 11.73
C TRP A 33 19.77 14.53 10.58
N ILE A 34 19.97 13.24 10.33
CA ILE A 34 20.97 12.77 9.36
C ILE A 34 20.32 11.94 8.24
N THR A 35 19.62 10.85 8.59
CA THR A 35 19.19 9.87 7.59
C THR A 35 18.03 10.39 6.73
N TYR A 36 16.95 10.83 7.35
CA TYR A 36 15.73 11.21 6.63
C TYR A 36 15.88 12.50 5.81
N PRO A 37 16.55 13.58 6.30
CA PRO A 37 16.88 14.71 5.44
C PRO A 37 17.72 14.34 4.21
N ARG A 38 18.51 13.28 4.31
CA ARG A 38 19.28 12.76 3.18
C ARG A 38 18.42 11.97 2.22
N TYR A 39 17.48 11.15 2.71
CA TYR A 39 16.50 10.47 1.87
C TYR A 39 15.62 11.47 1.11
N ASP A 40 15.11 12.53 1.76
CA ASP A 40 14.33 13.57 1.09
C ASP A 40 15.11 14.17 -0.07
N ARG A 41 16.37 14.57 0.15
CA ARG A 41 17.21 15.11 -0.93
C ARG A 41 17.43 14.13 -2.08
N GLU A 42 17.69 12.86 -1.79
CA GLU A 42 17.88 11.84 -2.83
C GLU A 42 16.59 11.61 -3.66
N VAL A 43 15.42 11.67 -3.02
CA VAL A 43 14.13 11.61 -3.73
C VAL A 43 13.91 12.88 -4.57
N GLU A 44 14.21 14.06 -4.04
CA GLU A 44 14.15 15.32 -4.81
C GLU A 44 15.07 15.27 -6.04
N GLU A 45 16.33 14.86 -5.88
CA GLU A 45 17.28 14.65 -6.97
C GLU A 45 16.77 13.63 -8.01
N LEU A 46 16.14 12.54 -7.57
CA LEU A 46 15.50 11.58 -8.47
C LEU A 46 14.32 12.20 -9.24
N GLN A 47 13.51 13.05 -8.59
CA GLN A 47 12.41 13.74 -9.25
C GLN A 47 12.90 14.76 -10.30
N GLU A 48 14.01 15.43 -10.07
CA GLU A 48 14.65 16.31 -11.08
C GLU A 48 15.12 15.54 -12.31
N LEU A 49 15.48 14.27 -12.15
CA LEU A 49 15.85 13.38 -13.26
C LEU A 49 14.64 12.80 -14.00
N ARG A 50 13.41 13.13 -13.58
CA ARG A 50 12.19 12.61 -14.20
C ARG A 50 12.11 12.97 -15.67
N LYS A 51 11.75 11.98 -16.49
CA LYS A 51 11.52 12.15 -17.94
C LYS A 51 10.09 11.78 -18.29
N GLU A 52 9.53 12.51 -19.23
CA GLU A 52 8.28 12.13 -19.83
C GLU A 52 8.45 10.85 -20.65
N VAL A 53 7.53 9.90 -20.47
CA VAL A 53 7.48 8.67 -21.25
C VAL A 53 6.34 8.80 -22.26
N VAL A 54 6.68 8.70 -23.55
CA VAL A 54 5.69 8.78 -24.62
C VAL A 54 4.75 7.58 -24.52
N PRO A 55 3.42 7.76 -24.45
CA PRO A 55 2.48 6.64 -24.38
C PRO A 55 2.54 5.77 -25.62
N ILE A 56 2.56 4.44 -25.43
CA ILE A 56 2.57 3.44 -26.52
C ILE A 56 1.16 2.94 -26.84
N THR A 57 0.18 3.27 -26.02
CA THR A 57 -1.24 2.94 -26.20
C THR A 57 -2.09 4.18 -25.93
N ASN A 58 -3.38 4.12 -26.28
CA ASN A 58 -4.34 5.16 -25.98
C ASN A 58 -4.87 5.08 -24.53
N LEU A 59 -4.45 4.07 -23.76
CA LEU A 59 -4.87 3.92 -22.36
C LEU A 59 -4.22 5.00 -21.49
N LYS A 60 -4.99 5.52 -20.55
CA LYS A 60 -4.50 6.47 -19.55
C LYS A 60 -4.08 5.70 -18.30
N THR A 61 -3.09 6.25 -17.60
CA THR A 61 -2.64 5.68 -16.33
C THR A 61 -3.38 6.36 -15.17
N TYR A 62 -4.19 5.59 -14.46
CA TYR A 62 -4.88 6.03 -13.25
C TYR A 62 -4.19 5.46 -12.02
N ARG A 63 -3.91 6.33 -11.05
CA ARG A 63 -3.33 5.95 -9.76
C ARG A 63 -4.45 5.62 -8.78
N GLY A 64 -4.34 4.51 -8.09
CA GLY A 64 -5.34 4.12 -7.12
C GLY A 64 -4.82 3.27 -5.99
N VAL A 65 -5.66 3.10 -5.01
CA VAL A 65 -5.44 2.23 -3.87
C VAL A 65 -6.53 1.18 -3.80
N LEU A 66 -6.12 -0.02 -3.47
CA LEU A 66 -6.99 -1.16 -3.24
C LEU A 66 -6.74 -1.64 -1.81
N HIS A 67 -7.75 -2.27 -1.21
CA HIS A 67 -7.73 -2.69 0.18
C HIS A 67 -7.61 -1.49 1.13
N VAL A 68 -8.73 -0.84 1.37
CA VAL A 68 -8.87 0.34 2.26
C VAL A 68 -10.17 0.21 3.02
N HIS A 69 -10.15 0.50 4.31
CA HIS A 69 -11.30 0.42 5.19
C HIS A 69 -11.84 1.79 5.52
N SER A 70 -13.17 1.93 5.55
CA SER A 70 -13.87 3.12 6.01
C SER A 70 -14.52 2.89 7.38
N TYR A 71 -15.20 3.90 7.89
CA TYR A 71 -15.95 3.81 9.16
C TYR A 71 -17.03 2.72 9.19
N LEU A 72 -17.39 2.14 8.04
CA LEU A 72 -18.31 1.00 7.96
C LEU A 72 -17.68 -0.30 8.45
N SER A 73 -16.36 -0.40 8.42
CA SER A 73 -15.61 -1.48 9.05
C SER A 73 -15.64 -1.35 10.57
N HIS A 74 -15.70 -2.49 11.28
CA HIS A 74 -15.71 -2.47 12.75
C HIS A 74 -14.42 -1.92 13.38
N ASP A 75 -13.33 -1.94 12.65
CA ASP A 75 -11.97 -1.61 13.06
C ASP A 75 -11.39 -0.35 12.38
N SER A 76 -12.14 0.34 11.53
CA SER A 76 -11.73 1.60 10.92
C SER A 76 -12.57 2.79 11.40
N ARG A 77 -12.07 3.99 11.17
CA ARG A 77 -12.70 5.25 11.62
C ARG A 77 -12.87 6.29 10.54
N GLY A 78 -12.21 6.07 9.39
CA GLY A 78 -12.16 7.05 8.33
C GLY A 78 -13.49 7.26 7.64
N THR A 79 -13.86 8.51 7.51
CA THR A 79 -15.01 8.98 6.71
C THR A 79 -14.51 9.52 5.37
N LEU A 80 -15.44 9.91 4.49
CA LEU A 80 -15.05 10.62 3.26
C LEU A 80 -14.27 11.91 3.54
N ASP A 81 -14.55 12.57 4.66
CA ASP A 81 -13.84 13.80 5.06
C ASP A 81 -12.37 13.55 5.43
N ASP A 82 -12.00 12.30 5.72
CA ASP A 82 -10.62 11.87 5.98
C ASP A 82 -9.98 11.29 4.71
N ILE A 83 -10.69 10.44 3.99
CA ILE A 83 -10.23 9.68 2.83
C ILE A 83 -10.00 10.59 1.62
N ILE A 84 -10.96 11.47 1.27
CA ILE A 84 -10.88 12.29 0.05
C ILE A 84 -9.76 13.32 0.09
N PRO A 85 -9.56 14.09 1.19
CA PRO A 85 -8.40 14.99 1.27
C PRO A 85 -7.06 14.28 1.15
N ALA A 86 -6.91 13.09 1.77
CA ALA A 86 -5.72 12.26 1.65
C ALA A 86 -5.50 11.80 0.19
N ALA A 87 -6.56 11.31 -0.46
CA ALA A 87 -6.50 10.89 -1.86
C ALA A 87 -6.10 12.04 -2.79
N LYS A 88 -6.69 13.23 -2.64
CA LYS A 88 -6.37 14.41 -3.45
C LYS A 88 -4.93 14.89 -3.23
N LYS A 89 -4.46 14.90 -1.99
CA LYS A 89 -3.09 15.29 -1.65
C LYS A 89 -2.07 14.40 -2.32
N ASP A 90 -2.35 13.09 -2.37
CA ASP A 90 -1.47 12.09 -2.96
C ASP A 90 -1.73 11.82 -4.45
N GLY A 91 -2.69 12.53 -5.07
CA GLY A 91 -3.05 12.39 -6.47
C GLY A 91 -3.61 11.01 -6.81
N ILE A 92 -4.43 10.45 -5.92
CA ILE A 92 -5.15 9.20 -6.10
C ILE A 92 -6.39 9.47 -6.94
N ASP A 93 -6.55 8.78 -8.06
CA ASP A 93 -7.67 8.90 -8.97
C ASP A 93 -8.84 7.99 -8.57
N PHE A 94 -8.55 6.83 -7.93
CA PHE A 94 -9.58 5.88 -7.52
C PHE A 94 -9.23 5.11 -6.24
N ILE A 95 -10.26 4.66 -5.52
CA ILE A 95 -10.17 3.84 -4.30
C ILE A 95 -11.15 2.69 -4.40
N PHE A 96 -10.68 1.47 -4.21
CA PHE A 96 -11.50 0.28 -4.06
C PHE A 96 -11.50 -0.12 -2.58
N LEU A 97 -12.60 0.19 -1.90
CA LEU A 97 -12.79 -0.10 -0.48
C LEU A 97 -12.99 -1.60 -0.23
N THR A 98 -12.70 -2.05 0.98
CA THR A 98 -12.82 -3.45 1.41
C THR A 98 -13.36 -3.57 2.83
N ASP A 99 -14.39 -2.80 3.16
CA ASP A 99 -14.95 -2.75 4.51
C ASP A 99 -15.38 -4.15 5.02
N HIS A 100 -15.01 -4.47 6.26
CA HIS A 100 -15.42 -5.73 6.89
C HIS A 100 -16.92 -5.76 7.17
N PRO A 101 -17.68 -6.72 6.60
CA PRO A 101 -19.06 -6.94 7.02
C PRO A 101 -19.10 -7.52 8.44
N HIS A 102 -19.91 -6.93 9.32
CA HIS A 102 -19.99 -7.34 10.72
C HIS A 102 -21.38 -7.12 11.32
N GLY A 103 -21.79 -8.01 12.23
CA GLY A 103 -23.12 -7.97 12.85
C GLY A 103 -24.22 -7.97 11.79
N ASP A 104 -25.14 -7.01 11.88
CA ASP A 104 -26.22 -6.78 10.91
C ASP A 104 -25.81 -5.78 9.80
N ILE A 105 -24.55 -5.35 9.76
CA ILE A 105 -24.05 -4.39 8.78
C ILE A 105 -23.52 -5.16 7.57
N ASP A 106 -24.23 -5.02 6.44
CA ASP A 106 -23.68 -5.32 5.13
C ASP A 106 -23.06 -4.05 4.55
N THR A 107 -21.75 -4.05 4.42
CA THR A 107 -20.99 -2.86 4.01
C THR A 107 -21.14 -2.54 2.53
N LEU A 108 -21.42 -3.53 1.69
CA LEU A 108 -21.51 -3.34 0.23
C LEU A 108 -22.66 -2.42 -0.20
N PRO A 109 -23.92 -2.58 0.28
CA PRO A 109 -25.01 -1.67 -0.08
C PRO A 109 -24.88 -0.28 0.55
N LYS A 110 -24.18 -0.18 1.68
CA LYS A 110 -23.97 1.08 2.43
C LYS A 110 -22.69 1.80 2.05
N GLY A 111 -21.79 1.13 1.33
CA GLY A 111 -20.47 1.65 0.98
C GLY A 111 -20.56 2.86 0.04
N TYR A 112 -19.57 3.71 0.14
CA TYR A 112 -19.41 4.84 -0.76
C TYR A 112 -19.21 4.38 -2.20
N ARG A 113 -19.97 4.95 -3.13
CA ARG A 113 -19.88 4.61 -4.55
C ARG A 113 -19.93 5.84 -5.43
N GLY A 114 -19.15 5.82 -6.52
CA GLY A 114 -19.15 6.87 -7.53
C GLY A 114 -18.02 7.89 -7.35
N ILE A 115 -18.14 9.03 -8.01
CA ILE A 115 -17.11 10.09 -7.98
C ILE A 115 -17.40 11.06 -6.85
N HIS A 116 -16.43 11.20 -5.94
CA HIS A 116 -16.45 12.14 -4.84
C HIS A 116 -15.30 13.11 -5.00
N GLU A 117 -15.59 14.36 -5.29
CA GLU A 117 -14.61 15.45 -5.53
C GLU A 117 -13.48 15.05 -6.53
N GLY A 118 -13.83 14.28 -7.55
CA GLY A 118 -12.89 13.85 -8.60
C GLY A 118 -12.21 12.49 -8.33
N VAL A 119 -12.39 11.90 -7.17
CA VAL A 119 -11.90 10.55 -6.82
C VAL A 119 -13.02 9.53 -7.01
N LEU A 120 -12.77 8.49 -7.81
CA LEU A 120 -13.71 7.38 -7.97
C LEU A 120 -13.61 6.42 -6.78
N ILE A 121 -14.73 6.13 -6.13
CA ILE A 121 -14.80 5.14 -5.06
C ILE A 121 -15.68 3.97 -5.49
N GLU A 122 -15.20 2.75 -5.29
CA GLU A 122 -15.96 1.52 -5.46
C GLU A 122 -15.99 0.75 -4.14
N PRO A 123 -17.17 0.45 -3.57
CA PRO A 123 -17.30 -0.33 -2.35
C PRO A 123 -17.03 -1.81 -2.61
N GLY A 124 -16.34 -2.41 -1.67
CA GLY A 124 -16.05 -3.83 -1.61
C GLY A 124 -16.10 -4.35 -0.18
N SER A 125 -15.70 -5.59 0.02
CA SER A 125 -15.58 -6.18 1.35
C SER A 125 -14.37 -7.09 1.44
N GLU A 126 -13.68 -7.01 2.57
CA GLU A 126 -12.72 -8.02 2.98
C GLU A 126 -13.41 -9.00 3.92
N LYS A 127 -13.46 -10.27 3.51
CA LYS A 127 -14.02 -11.37 4.32
C LYS A 127 -13.45 -12.71 3.92
N GLN A 128 -13.19 -13.56 4.93
CA GLN A 128 -12.72 -14.95 4.74
C GLN A 128 -11.45 -15.07 3.90
N GLY A 129 -10.56 -14.06 3.95
CA GLY A 129 -9.31 -13.99 3.20
C GLY A 129 -9.47 -13.58 1.74
N PHE A 130 -10.58 -12.93 1.39
CA PHE A 130 -10.81 -12.34 0.09
C PHE A 130 -11.07 -10.85 0.17
N ASP A 131 -10.52 -10.10 -0.76
CA ASP A 131 -10.98 -8.82 -1.20
C ASP A 131 -12.01 -9.01 -2.32
N CYS A 132 -13.22 -8.52 -2.10
CA CYS A 132 -14.38 -8.75 -2.95
C CYS A 132 -14.97 -7.44 -3.47
N TRP A 133 -15.04 -7.29 -4.79
CA TRP A 133 -15.74 -6.16 -5.44
C TRP A 133 -16.78 -6.67 -6.42
N PRO A 134 -18.06 -6.74 -6.01
CA PRO A 134 -19.17 -7.15 -6.90
C PRO A 134 -19.42 -6.17 -8.04
N LEU A 135 -18.93 -4.91 -7.97
CA LEU A 135 -19.06 -3.82 -8.96
C LEU A 135 -20.48 -3.30 -9.17
N GLN A 136 -21.42 -3.75 -8.37
CA GLN A 136 -22.81 -3.31 -8.34
C GLN A 136 -23.39 -3.53 -6.95
N PRO A 137 -24.46 -2.85 -6.56
CA PRO A 137 -25.12 -3.11 -5.28
C PRO A 137 -25.45 -4.59 -5.15
N ALA A 138 -24.94 -5.20 -4.08
CA ALA A 138 -25.13 -6.63 -3.82
C ALA A 138 -25.28 -6.88 -2.32
N ILE A 139 -26.06 -7.89 -1.96
CA ILE A 139 -26.09 -8.46 -0.61
C ILE A 139 -25.47 -9.85 -0.74
N ILE A 140 -24.45 -10.11 0.09
CA ILE A 140 -23.74 -11.37 0.09
C ILE A 140 -24.06 -12.11 1.40
N ASP A 141 -24.47 -13.36 1.28
CA ASP A 141 -24.57 -14.26 2.44
C ASP A 141 -23.17 -14.78 2.79
N TRP A 142 -22.53 -14.15 3.75
CA TRP A 142 -21.19 -14.51 4.22
C TRP A 142 -21.14 -15.80 5.04
N LYS A 143 -22.30 -16.46 5.29
CA LYS A 143 -22.37 -17.72 6.03
C LYS A 143 -22.17 -18.95 5.15
N ILE A 144 -22.29 -18.81 3.84
CA ILE A 144 -22.06 -19.91 2.90
C ILE A 144 -20.57 -20.14 2.67
N ASN A 145 -20.23 -21.25 2.03
CA ASN A 145 -18.85 -21.59 1.72
C ASN A 145 -18.17 -20.49 0.89
N LYS A 146 -16.96 -20.12 1.29
CA LYS A 146 -16.19 -19.01 0.67
C LYS A 146 -15.91 -19.22 -0.82
N ASP A 147 -15.66 -20.45 -1.26
CA ASP A 147 -15.41 -20.73 -2.68
C ASP A 147 -16.69 -20.55 -3.51
N THR A 148 -17.87 -20.80 -2.90
CA THR A 148 -19.17 -20.49 -3.52
C THR A 148 -19.40 -18.99 -3.63
N ILE A 149 -19.00 -18.22 -2.62
CA ILE A 149 -19.05 -16.75 -2.67
C ILE A 149 -18.16 -16.24 -3.82
N ALA A 150 -16.93 -16.71 -3.91
CA ALA A 150 -15.99 -16.34 -4.96
C ALA A 150 -16.59 -16.62 -6.35
N LYS A 151 -17.07 -17.82 -6.58
CA LYS A 151 -17.72 -18.22 -7.84
C LYS A 151 -18.93 -17.33 -8.18
N ASN A 152 -19.78 -17.01 -7.20
CA ASN A 152 -20.95 -16.19 -7.40
C ASN A 152 -20.60 -14.75 -7.81
N ILE A 153 -19.57 -14.17 -7.18
CA ILE A 153 -19.12 -12.80 -7.50
C ILE A 153 -18.52 -12.76 -8.91
N VAL A 154 -17.63 -13.71 -9.23
CA VAL A 154 -16.96 -13.77 -10.54
C VAL A 154 -17.96 -14.04 -11.66
N SER A 155 -18.93 -14.93 -11.47
CA SER A 155 -19.96 -15.23 -12.47
C SER A 155 -20.86 -14.03 -12.81
N LYS A 156 -20.96 -13.06 -11.89
CA LYS A 156 -21.66 -11.79 -12.08
C LYS A 156 -20.78 -10.65 -12.59
N GLY A 157 -19.52 -10.96 -12.93
CA GLY A 157 -18.56 -10.00 -13.46
C GLY A 157 -17.77 -9.22 -12.41
N GLY A 158 -17.92 -9.55 -11.12
CA GLY A 158 -17.15 -8.96 -10.02
C GLY A 158 -15.68 -9.37 -10.00
N ILE A 159 -14.96 -8.88 -9.01
CA ILE A 159 -13.54 -9.15 -8.75
C ILE A 159 -13.43 -9.87 -7.41
N ILE A 160 -12.62 -10.91 -7.37
CA ILE A 160 -12.21 -11.63 -6.16
C ILE A 160 -10.70 -11.78 -6.19
N PHE A 161 -10.04 -11.22 -5.20
CA PHE A 161 -8.60 -11.38 -4.97
C PHE A 161 -8.36 -11.97 -3.59
N TYR A 162 -7.24 -12.68 -3.39
CA TYR A 162 -6.82 -13.06 -2.06
C TYR A 162 -6.18 -11.88 -1.35
N ALA A 163 -6.73 -11.55 -0.16
CA ALA A 163 -6.15 -10.67 0.83
C ALA A 163 -5.19 -11.43 1.73
N HIS A 164 -4.24 -10.75 2.38
CA HIS A 164 -3.32 -11.31 3.37
C HIS A 164 -2.65 -12.61 2.91
N THR A 165 -1.94 -12.54 1.80
CA THR A 165 -1.39 -13.72 1.13
C THR A 165 -0.19 -14.37 1.84
N GLU A 166 0.24 -13.80 2.95
CA GLU A 166 1.11 -14.46 3.93
C GLU A 166 0.38 -15.59 4.68
N GLU A 167 -0.96 -15.51 4.78
CA GLU A 167 -1.79 -16.53 5.41
C GLU A 167 -2.06 -17.72 4.47
N PRO A 168 -2.48 -18.87 5.03
CA PRO A 168 -2.86 -20.03 4.23
C PRO A 168 -4.14 -19.80 3.42
N HIS A 169 -4.10 -20.07 2.11
CA HIS A 169 -5.25 -20.00 1.21
C HIS A 169 -5.44 -21.28 0.42
N ASN A 170 -6.64 -21.48 -0.14
CA ASN A 170 -6.90 -22.54 -1.13
C ASN A 170 -6.41 -22.09 -2.52
N TRP A 171 -5.12 -22.20 -2.76
CA TRP A 171 -4.49 -21.78 -4.03
C TRP A 171 -4.99 -22.56 -5.26
N ALA A 172 -5.66 -23.69 -5.06
CA ALA A 172 -6.28 -24.48 -6.13
C ALA A 172 -7.68 -23.97 -6.53
N ASN A 173 -8.27 -23.05 -5.78
CA ASN A 173 -9.56 -22.44 -6.14
C ASN A 173 -9.44 -21.75 -7.52
N PRO A 174 -10.26 -22.11 -8.53
CA PRO A 174 -10.17 -21.51 -9.86
C PRO A 174 -10.78 -20.11 -9.94
N ASP A 175 -11.59 -19.69 -8.98
CA ASP A 175 -12.43 -18.51 -9.09
C ASP A 175 -11.76 -17.22 -8.61
N TYR A 176 -10.68 -17.27 -7.80
CA TYR A 176 -9.94 -16.05 -7.50
C TYR A 176 -9.10 -15.62 -8.72
N GLN A 177 -9.03 -14.30 -8.95
CA GLN A 177 -8.43 -13.71 -10.16
C GLN A 177 -7.10 -13.03 -9.89
N GLY A 178 -6.79 -12.75 -8.62
CA GLY A 178 -5.58 -12.05 -8.21
C GLY A 178 -5.25 -12.25 -6.74
N MET A 179 -4.15 -11.64 -6.32
CA MET A 179 -3.65 -11.73 -4.95
C MET A 179 -2.82 -10.50 -4.59
N GLU A 180 -2.76 -10.19 -3.32
CA GLU A 180 -1.81 -9.22 -2.79
C GLU A 180 -0.39 -9.74 -2.97
N ILE A 181 0.47 -8.94 -3.60
CA ILE A 181 1.91 -9.23 -3.68
C ILE A 181 2.71 -8.45 -2.63
N TYR A 182 2.07 -7.48 -2.00
CA TYR A 182 2.55 -6.72 -0.86
C TYR A 182 1.34 -6.15 -0.10
N ASN A 183 1.40 -6.19 1.23
CA ASN A 183 0.42 -5.55 2.11
C ASN A 183 1.17 -4.74 3.17
N PHE A 184 0.92 -3.42 3.22
CA PHE A 184 1.62 -2.51 4.12
C PHE A 184 1.35 -2.81 5.59
N HIS A 185 0.10 -3.11 5.95
CA HIS A 185 -0.27 -3.42 7.33
C HIS A 185 0.40 -4.71 7.81
N THR A 186 0.43 -5.75 6.97
CA THR A 186 1.07 -7.03 7.28
C THR A 186 2.57 -6.90 7.47
N ASP A 187 3.24 -6.12 6.62
CA ASP A 187 4.69 -5.90 6.71
C ASP A 187 5.10 -5.30 8.07
N THR A 188 4.19 -4.54 8.70
CA THR A 188 4.45 -3.99 10.04
C THR A 188 4.46 -5.04 11.15
N LYS A 189 3.80 -6.20 10.95
CA LYS A 189 3.68 -7.26 11.97
C LYS A 189 4.98 -8.04 12.17
N ASP A 190 5.86 -8.07 11.18
CA ASP A 190 7.13 -8.82 11.22
C ASP A 190 8.22 -8.11 12.01
N GLN A 191 7.98 -6.89 12.46
CA GLN A 191 8.99 -6.02 13.06
C GLN A 191 8.86 -5.94 14.59
N SER A 192 9.99 -5.66 15.25
CA SER A 192 9.97 -5.37 16.69
C SER A 192 9.25 -4.03 16.96
N PRO A 193 8.17 -3.99 17.76
CA PRO A 193 7.39 -2.77 17.96
C PRO A 193 8.15 -1.68 18.71
N VAL A 194 9.15 -2.03 19.55
CA VAL A 194 9.80 -1.06 20.43
C VAL A 194 10.65 -0.05 19.67
N PRO A 195 11.63 -0.41 18.82
CA PRO A 195 12.42 0.55 18.05
C PRO A 195 11.53 1.45 17.18
N ILE A 196 10.49 0.88 16.62
CA ILE A 196 9.52 1.53 15.78
C ILE A 196 8.77 2.62 16.54
N LEU A 197 8.22 2.29 17.70
CA LEU A 197 7.51 3.25 18.52
C LEU A 197 8.39 4.47 18.83
N PHE A 198 9.65 4.26 19.23
CA PHE A 198 10.56 5.37 19.53
C PHE A 198 10.93 6.16 18.27
N ASN A 199 11.09 5.50 17.13
CA ASN A 199 11.32 6.19 15.86
C ASN A 199 10.09 7.04 15.45
N ILE A 200 8.89 6.50 15.55
CA ILE A 200 7.64 7.24 15.26
C ILE A 200 7.44 8.40 16.25
N LEU A 201 7.72 8.23 17.55
CA LEU A 201 7.63 9.31 18.53
C LEU A 201 8.53 10.50 18.17
N VAL A 202 9.72 10.25 17.64
CA VAL A 202 10.64 11.32 17.20
C VAL A 202 10.27 11.88 15.82
N ASN A 203 9.88 11.02 14.88
CA ASN A 203 9.80 11.33 13.45
C ASN A 203 8.37 11.38 12.89
N GLY A 204 7.37 10.94 13.64
CA GLY A 204 6.00 10.80 13.17
C GLY A 204 5.30 12.10 12.77
N HIS A 205 5.85 13.26 13.11
CA HIS A 205 5.32 14.55 12.64
C HIS A 205 5.94 14.96 11.29
N LYS A 206 7.27 14.93 11.18
CA LYS A 206 7.97 15.46 10.01
C LYS A 206 8.32 14.40 8.96
N TYR A 207 8.76 13.23 9.41
CA TYR A 207 9.31 12.18 8.56
C TYR A 207 8.54 10.86 8.72
N ARG A 208 7.22 10.93 8.91
CA ARG A 208 6.37 9.75 9.11
C ARG A 208 6.55 8.72 8.00
N HIS A 209 6.55 9.16 6.74
CA HIS A 209 6.71 8.29 5.58
C HIS A 209 8.03 7.51 5.60
N TRP A 210 9.15 8.12 6.07
CA TRP A 210 10.42 7.42 6.23
C TRP A 210 10.41 6.52 7.45
N ALA A 211 9.86 6.97 8.58
CA ALA A 211 9.74 6.14 9.77
C ALA A 211 8.94 4.86 9.50
N LEU A 212 7.92 4.93 8.65
CA LEU A 212 7.16 3.79 8.20
C LEU A 212 7.87 2.99 7.11
N ARG A 213 8.70 3.63 6.27
CA ARG A 213 9.52 2.92 5.28
C ARG A 213 10.57 2.01 5.91
N GLU A 214 11.01 2.28 7.15
CA GLU A 214 11.90 1.37 7.89
C GLU A 214 11.29 -0.02 8.13
N PHE A 215 9.96 -0.16 8.03
CA PHE A 215 9.29 -1.45 8.10
C PHE A 215 9.43 -2.29 6.85
N PHE A 216 9.78 -1.70 5.73
CA PHE A 216 9.78 -2.39 4.45
C PHE A 216 10.64 -3.64 4.49
N ASN A 217 10.00 -4.76 4.22
CA ASN A 217 10.63 -6.03 3.95
C ASN A 217 10.11 -6.55 2.59
N GLU A 218 11.01 -6.86 1.66
CA GLU A 218 10.60 -7.43 0.38
C GLU A 218 9.98 -8.80 0.60
N GLN A 219 8.71 -8.94 0.21
CA GLN A 219 7.92 -10.14 0.44
C GLN A 219 8.28 -11.26 -0.56
N THR A 220 9.53 -11.72 -0.51
CA THR A 220 10.10 -12.67 -1.50
C THR A 220 9.33 -13.98 -1.58
N THR A 221 8.80 -14.48 -0.45
CA THR A 221 7.98 -15.70 -0.40
C THR A 221 6.66 -15.51 -1.15
N ILE A 222 6.01 -14.35 -0.98
CA ILE A 222 4.76 -14.01 -1.64
C ILE A 222 5.01 -13.82 -3.14
N LEU A 223 6.05 -13.09 -3.53
CA LEU A 223 6.45 -12.91 -4.92
C LEU A 223 6.75 -14.25 -5.60
N SER A 224 7.49 -15.14 -4.94
CA SER A 224 7.78 -16.48 -5.45
C SER A 224 6.53 -17.34 -5.63
N ARG A 225 5.56 -17.21 -4.71
CA ARG A 225 4.25 -17.88 -4.84
C ARG A 225 3.46 -17.33 -6.01
N TRP A 226 3.38 -16.02 -6.15
CA TRP A 226 2.73 -15.36 -7.28
C TRP A 226 3.31 -15.80 -8.61
N ASP A 227 4.65 -15.82 -8.74
CA ASP A 227 5.35 -16.32 -9.92
C ASP A 227 5.03 -17.81 -10.21
N SER A 228 4.96 -18.64 -9.15
CA SER A 228 4.63 -20.06 -9.29
C SER A 228 3.19 -20.28 -9.77
N LEU A 229 2.24 -19.51 -9.29
CA LEU A 229 0.85 -19.54 -9.72
C LEU A 229 0.70 -19.07 -11.17
N ASN A 230 1.47 -18.06 -11.58
CA ASN A 230 1.48 -17.52 -12.94
C ASN A 230 2.06 -18.49 -14.00
N LYS A 231 2.76 -19.56 -13.58
CA LYS A 231 3.12 -20.67 -14.48
C LYS A 231 1.91 -21.54 -14.85
N ILE A 232 0.89 -21.56 -14.01
CA ILE A 232 -0.29 -22.43 -14.15
C ILE A 232 -1.42 -21.67 -14.83
N ARG A 233 -1.72 -20.47 -14.35
CA ARG A 233 -2.77 -19.59 -14.87
C ARG A 233 -2.47 -18.14 -14.52
N LYS A 234 -3.12 -17.24 -15.20
CA LYS A 234 -3.00 -15.82 -14.94
C LYS A 234 -3.55 -15.46 -13.57
N ILE A 235 -2.70 -14.87 -12.73
CA ILE A 235 -3.04 -14.33 -11.40
C ILE A 235 -2.56 -12.88 -11.34
N VAL A 236 -3.48 -11.95 -11.17
CA VAL A 236 -3.16 -10.52 -11.07
C VAL A 236 -2.50 -10.25 -9.73
N GLY A 237 -1.35 -9.57 -9.76
CA GLY A 237 -0.70 -9.06 -8.55
C GLY A 237 -1.05 -7.59 -8.31
N PHE A 238 -1.40 -7.23 -7.09
CA PHE A 238 -1.60 -5.86 -6.66
C PHE A 238 -1.03 -5.64 -5.27
N SER A 239 -0.82 -4.38 -4.87
CA SER A 239 -0.39 -4.06 -3.52
C SER A 239 -1.51 -3.44 -2.72
N ALA A 240 -1.68 -3.94 -1.51
CA ALA A 240 -2.65 -3.47 -0.54
C ALA A 240 -2.06 -2.37 0.34
N VAL A 241 -2.87 -1.37 0.61
CA VAL A 241 -2.55 -0.33 1.60
C VAL A 241 -3.04 -0.74 2.98
N ASP A 242 -4.21 -1.36 3.03
CA ASP A 242 -4.87 -1.87 4.23
C ASP A 242 -4.99 -0.80 5.33
N SER A 243 -5.34 0.43 4.89
CA SER A 243 -5.43 1.60 5.76
C SER A 243 -6.75 1.64 6.52
N HIS A 244 -6.66 1.82 7.85
CA HIS A 244 -7.82 1.83 8.76
C HIS A 244 -7.97 3.14 9.52
N GLU A 245 -6.91 3.94 9.66
CA GLU A 245 -6.83 5.11 10.54
C GLU A 245 -7.22 4.78 12.00
N ASN A 246 -6.85 3.59 12.46
CA ASN A 246 -7.24 3.07 13.77
C ASN A 246 -6.11 3.04 14.81
N GLN A 247 -4.85 3.24 14.40
CA GLN A 247 -3.69 3.34 15.28
C GLN A 247 -3.51 4.80 15.74
N ASN A 248 -4.15 5.15 16.85
CA ASN A 248 -4.22 6.54 17.27
C ASN A 248 -4.39 6.71 18.78
N LEU A 249 -4.06 7.93 19.24
CA LEU A 249 -4.43 8.47 20.54
C LEU A 249 -5.19 9.76 20.29
N ARG A 250 -6.43 9.83 20.75
CA ARG A 250 -7.30 11.00 20.58
C ARG A 250 -7.93 11.39 21.92
N ALA A 251 -8.31 12.65 22.01
CA ALA A 251 -9.05 13.13 23.16
C ALA A 251 -10.18 14.09 22.77
N ARG A 252 -11.29 14.05 23.51
CA ARG A 252 -12.43 14.96 23.33
C ARG A 252 -13.04 15.35 24.69
N TYR A 253 -13.73 16.47 24.72
CA TYR A 253 -14.51 16.85 25.91
C TYR A 253 -15.73 15.94 26.06
N LEU A 254 -16.03 15.61 27.32
CA LEU A 254 -17.32 15.09 27.75
C LEU A 254 -18.24 16.27 28.14
N ASP A 255 -19.54 16.00 28.24
CA ASP A 255 -20.55 17.02 28.62
C ASP A 255 -20.27 17.66 29.97
N ASP A 256 -19.58 16.96 30.87
CA ASP A 256 -19.18 17.43 32.19
C ASP A 256 -17.84 18.21 32.22
N GLY A 257 -17.24 18.44 31.02
CA GLY A 257 -16.00 19.19 30.88
C GLY A 257 -14.72 18.37 31.11
N ARG A 258 -14.83 17.09 31.45
CA ARG A 258 -13.67 16.17 31.49
C ARG A 258 -13.22 15.82 30.11
N ILE A 259 -11.99 15.34 29.99
CA ILE A 259 -11.42 14.79 28.76
C ILE A 259 -11.58 13.27 28.76
N LEU A 260 -12.13 12.74 27.65
CA LEU A 260 -12.12 11.32 27.34
C LEU A 260 -10.94 11.02 26.44
N TRP A 261 -10.05 10.15 26.88
CA TRP A 261 -8.95 9.61 26.07
C TRP A 261 -9.37 8.31 25.38
N VAL A 262 -9.12 8.26 24.08
CA VAL A 262 -9.49 7.16 23.22
C VAL A 262 -8.25 6.70 22.46
N GLY A 263 -7.94 5.42 22.55
CA GLY A 263 -6.84 4.77 21.84
C GLY A 263 -7.31 4.03 20.58
N ASN A 264 -6.51 3.05 20.19
CA ASN A 264 -6.75 2.22 19.03
C ASN A 264 -8.15 1.61 19.04
N ASN A 265 -8.76 1.48 17.87
CA ASN A 265 -10.10 0.89 17.68
C ASN A 265 -11.20 1.55 18.54
N ASN A 266 -11.07 2.84 18.86
CA ASN A 266 -11.95 3.58 19.77
C ASN A 266 -12.02 3.03 21.20
N HIS A 267 -11.02 2.28 21.62
CA HIS A 267 -10.98 1.82 23.01
C HIS A 267 -10.83 3.00 23.95
N VAL A 268 -11.74 3.14 24.89
CA VAL A 268 -11.66 4.15 25.95
C VAL A 268 -10.51 3.78 26.87
N LEU A 269 -9.54 4.69 26.98
CA LEU A 269 -8.35 4.49 27.82
C LEU A 269 -8.57 5.04 29.22
N ASP A 270 -9.03 6.30 29.31
CA ASP A 270 -9.18 7.00 30.59
C ASP A 270 -10.06 8.24 30.41
N THR A 271 -10.50 8.79 31.56
CA THR A 271 -11.11 10.11 31.64
C THR A 271 -10.34 10.97 32.64
N MET A 272 -10.06 12.24 32.33
CA MET A 272 -9.30 13.12 33.20
C MET A 272 -9.91 14.53 33.30
N GLU A 273 -9.69 15.19 34.42
CA GLU A 273 -10.03 16.58 34.57
C GLU A 273 -9.07 17.51 33.83
N VAL A 274 -9.59 18.55 33.22
CA VAL A 274 -8.77 19.61 32.65
C VAL A 274 -8.35 20.57 33.80
N LYS A 275 -7.03 20.70 33.94
CA LYS A 275 -6.41 21.58 34.95
C LYS A 275 -5.40 22.51 34.27
N PHE A 276 -4.95 23.57 34.97
CA PHE A 276 -4.04 24.58 34.39
C PHE A 276 -2.73 24.00 33.81
N TRP A 277 -2.27 22.85 34.35
CA TRP A 277 -1.01 22.22 33.86
C TRP A 277 -1.18 21.28 32.66
N ASN A 278 -2.39 20.85 32.30
CA ASN A 278 -2.66 19.97 31.17
C ASN A 278 -3.50 20.62 30.06
N ASN A 279 -4.08 21.80 30.32
CA ASN A 279 -4.93 22.51 29.35
C ASN A 279 -4.18 22.85 28.03
N TRP A 280 -2.88 23.01 28.09
CA TRP A 280 -2.05 23.30 26.92
C TRP A 280 -1.93 22.11 25.91
N LEU A 281 -2.34 20.91 26.34
CA LEU A 281 -2.37 19.73 25.47
C LEU A 281 -3.57 19.73 24.52
N PHE A 282 -4.58 20.55 24.77
CA PHE A 282 -5.85 20.47 24.08
C PHE A 282 -6.08 21.70 23.21
N ASP A 283 -6.30 21.44 21.93
CA ASP A 283 -6.68 22.43 20.94
C ASP A 283 -8.17 22.75 21.01
N LYS A 284 -8.63 23.68 20.17
CA LYS A 284 -10.07 23.85 19.94
C LYS A 284 -10.63 22.59 19.29
N PRO A 285 -11.86 22.18 19.64
CA PRO A 285 -12.49 21.03 18.99
C PRO A 285 -12.50 21.16 17.47
N ASP A 286 -12.09 20.12 16.78
CA ASP A 286 -12.26 20.01 15.33
C ASP A 286 -13.74 19.74 14.98
N LYS A 287 -14.06 19.58 13.68
CA LYS A 287 -15.43 19.29 13.20
C LYS A 287 -16.03 18.03 13.81
N SER A 288 -15.20 17.07 14.23
CA SER A 288 -15.60 15.80 14.86
C SER A 288 -15.53 15.85 16.39
N GLY A 289 -15.23 17.00 16.98
CA GLY A 289 -15.18 17.24 18.42
C GLY A 289 -13.87 16.80 19.09
N TRP A 290 -12.83 16.42 18.33
CA TRP A 290 -11.54 16.06 18.89
C TRP A 290 -10.72 17.30 19.23
N VAL A 291 -10.12 17.31 20.43
CA VAL A 291 -9.26 18.38 20.95
C VAL A 291 -7.79 17.98 21.01
N PHE A 292 -7.51 16.72 20.76
CA PHE A 292 -6.15 16.17 20.60
C PHE A 292 -6.22 14.99 19.63
N LYS A 293 -5.25 14.91 18.71
CA LYS A 293 -5.08 13.78 17.78
C LYS A 293 -3.59 13.46 17.59
N TYR A 294 -3.23 12.24 17.85
CA TYR A 294 -1.96 11.66 17.44
C TYR A 294 -2.25 10.40 16.62
N LEU A 295 -2.17 10.53 15.31
CA LEU A 295 -2.48 9.47 14.34
C LEU A 295 -1.18 8.88 13.81
N VAL A 296 -1.09 7.56 13.77
CA VAL A 296 0.07 6.82 13.24
C VAL A 296 -0.19 6.37 11.81
N ASP A 297 -1.33 5.73 11.56
CA ASP A 297 -1.74 5.11 10.30
C ASP A 297 -2.76 5.96 9.53
N THR A 298 -2.42 7.19 9.15
CA THR A 298 -3.34 8.03 8.36
C THR A 298 -3.48 7.50 6.93
N TYR A 299 -4.65 7.73 6.30
CA TYR A 299 -4.84 7.43 4.87
C TYR A 299 -3.77 8.07 4.00
N GLU A 300 -3.40 9.33 4.25
CA GLU A 300 -2.31 10.01 3.56
C GLU A 300 -1.02 9.20 3.59
N THR A 301 -0.68 8.66 4.75
CA THR A 301 0.56 7.88 4.89
C THR A 301 0.51 6.60 4.06
N GLY A 302 -0.61 5.86 4.13
CA GLY A 302 -0.79 4.64 3.35
C GLY A 302 -0.80 4.92 1.84
N PHE A 303 -1.53 5.94 1.41
CA PHE A 303 -1.64 6.32 -0.01
C PHE A 303 -0.32 6.83 -0.60
N ASN A 304 0.53 7.47 0.22
CA ASN A 304 1.87 7.86 -0.18
C ASN A 304 2.89 6.71 -0.11
N TYR A 305 2.61 5.65 0.63
CA TYR A 305 3.55 4.54 0.79
C TYR A 305 3.61 3.68 -0.46
N ILE A 306 2.48 3.10 -0.86
CA ILE A 306 2.37 2.23 -2.03
C ILE A 306 1.06 2.46 -2.77
N THR A 307 1.12 2.45 -4.09
CA THR A 307 -0.05 2.67 -4.96
C THR A 307 -0.05 1.71 -6.14
N ASN A 308 -1.24 1.44 -6.66
CA ASN A 308 -1.46 0.71 -7.89
C ASN A 308 -1.73 1.70 -9.03
N TYR A 309 -1.22 1.41 -10.21
CA TYR A 309 -1.42 2.19 -11.41
C TYR A 309 -2.11 1.32 -12.44
N VAL A 310 -3.33 1.69 -12.83
CA VAL A 310 -4.15 0.94 -13.78
C VAL A 310 -4.17 1.65 -15.12
N LEU A 311 -3.87 0.92 -16.18
CA LEU A 311 -3.99 1.38 -17.57
C LEU A 311 -5.43 1.15 -18.02
N ALA A 312 -6.20 2.22 -18.22
CA ALA A 312 -7.63 2.13 -18.58
C ALA A 312 -8.04 3.26 -19.53
N ASP A 313 -9.16 3.08 -20.24
CA ASP A 313 -9.67 4.08 -21.18
C ASP A 313 -10.26 5.31 -20.49
N SER A 314 -10.91 5.09 -19.34
CA SER A 314 -11.61 6.13 -18.60
C SER A 314 -11.65 5.85 -17.10
N LEU A 315 -11.82 6.91 -16.30
CA LEU A 315 -12.01 6.84 -14.85
C LEU A 315 -13.48 6.46 -14.56
N THR A 316 -13.80 5.20 -14.77
CA THR A 316 -15.11 4.60 -14.44
C THR A 316 -14.90 3.23 -13.79
N THR A 317 -15.77 2.83 -12.87
CA THR A 317 -15.73 1.50 -12.24
C THR A 317 -15.59 0.39 -13.28
N LYS A 318 -16.36 0.45 -14.36
CA LYS A 318 -16.33 -0.57 -15.43
C LYS A 318 -14.95 -0.66 -16.09
N SER A 319 -14.43 0.48 -16.57
CA SER A 319 -13.14 0.49 -17.28
C SER A 319 -11.99 0.07 -16.36
N LEU A 320 -11.94 0.58 -15.13
CA LEU A 320 -10.92 0.17 -14.15
C LEU A 320 -11.02 -1.32 -13.83
N ALA A 321 -12.19 -1.82 -13.51
CA ALA A 321 -12.40 -3.22 -13.15
C ALA A 321 -12.04 -4.20 -14.29
N GLU A 322 -12.40 -3.89 -15.53
CA GLU A 322 -12.03 -4.68 -16.69
C GLU A 322 -10.50 -4.76 -16.87
N ASN A 323 -9.81 -3.63 -16.67
CA ASN A 323 -8.36 -3.57 -16.82
C ASN A 323 -7.62 -4.18 -15.60
N ILE A 324 -8.14 -4.02 -14.38
CA ILE A 324 -7.64 -4.72 -13.19
C ILE A 324 -7.72 -6.24 -13.40
N LYS A 325 -8.85 -6.78 -13.84
CA LYS A 325 -9.01 -8.22 -14.13
C LYS A 325 -8.06 -8.73 -15.22
N LYS A 326 -7.71 -7.88 -16.18
CA LYS A 326 -6.72 -8.21 -17.20
C LYS A 326 -5.28 -8.16 -16.68
N GLY A 327 -5.03 -7.54 -15.54
CA GLY A 327 -3.69 -7.29 -15.03
C GLY A 327 -2.98 -6.14 -15.75
N HIS A 328 -3.73 -5.21 -16.38
CA HIS A 328 -3.20 -3.98 -16.94
C HIS A 328 -2.85 -3.00 -15.82
N LEU A 329 -2.08 -3.47 -14.87
CA LEU A 329 -1.67 -2.69 -13.71
C LEU A 329 -0.25 -3.04 -13.26
N PHE A 330 0.37 -2.08 -12.60
CA PHE A 330 1.61 -2.24 -11.87
C PHE A 330 1.49 -1.55 -10.52
N THR A 331 2.35 -1.93 -9.59
CA THR A 331 2.39 -1.33 -8.26
C THR A 331 3.75 -0.68 -8.01
N SER A 332 3.77 0.39 -7.23
CA SER A 332 5.00 1.13 -6.94
C SER A 332 4.98 1.77 -5.56
N PHE A 333 6.13 1.78 -4.91
CA PHE A 333 6.39 2.51 -3.67
C PHE A 333 6.55 4.00 -3.97
N LYS A 334 5.45 4.75 -3.86
CA LYS A 334 5.41 6.17 -4.18
C LYS A 334 6.34 7.00 -3.30
N THR A 335 6.58 6.57 -2.05
CA THR A 335 7.54 7.21 -1.15
C THR A 335 8.92 7.38 -1.80
N LEU A 336 9.33 6.47 -2.69
CA LEU A 336 10.60 6.53 -3.41
C LEU A 336 10.52 7.35 -4.70
N GLY A 337 9.32 7.58 -5.22
CA GLY A 337 9.09 8.34 -6.45
C GLY A 337 7.81 7.94 -7.17
N ASP A 338 7.24 8.90 -7.91
CA ASP A 338 6.04 8.66 -8.70
C ASP A 338 6.35 7.86 -9.97
N ALA A 339 5.70 6.72 -10.12
CA ALA A 339 5.88 5.82 -11.27
C ALA A 339 4.89 6.07 -12.42
N LYS A 340 4.05 7.13 -12.34
CA LYS A 340 3.10 7.47 -13.41
C LYS A 340 3.84 7.71 -14.73
N GLY A 341 3.44 6.95 -15.76
CA GLY A 341 4.11 6.95 -17.06
C GLY A 341 4.97 5.70 -17.33
N PHE A 342 5.17 4.82 -16.33
CA PHE A 342 5.81 3.53 -16.58
C PHE A 342 5.02 2.71 -17.60
N GLN A 343 5.73 2.03 -18.51
CA GLN A 343 5.16 1.18 -19.53
C GLN A 343 5.96 -0.11 -19.63
N TYR A 344 5.25 -1.24 -19.86
CA TYR A 344 5.84 -2.54 -20.14
C TYR A 344 5.01 -3.23 -21.21
N TYR A 345 5.64 -3.61 -22.31
CA TYR A 345 4.97 -4.07 -23.52
C TYR A 345 5.84 -5.01 -24.37
N GLY A 346 5.17 -5.76 -25.23
CA GLY A 346 5.79 -6.60 -26.26
C GLY A 346 5.58 -6.02 -27.65
N LEU A 347 6.60 -6.08 -28.49
CA LEU A 347 6.54 -5.73 -29.91
C LEU A 347 6.59 -6.98 -30.78
N ASN A 348 5.83 -6.94 -31.89
CA ASN A 348 5.89 -7.95 -32.93
C ASN A 348 7.07 -7.70 -33.92
N ARG A 349 7.17 -8.49 -34.98
CA ARG A 349 8.23 -8.37 -35.99
C ARG A 349 8.17 -7.07 -36.80
N ASN A 350 7.01 -6.39 -36.82
CA ASN A 350 6.81 -5.13 -37.52
C ASN A 350 6.99 -3.93 -36.54
N ASP A 351 7.58 -4.16 -35.37
CA ASP A 351 7.80 -3.19 -34.29
C ASP A 351 6.48 -2.50 -33.80
N SER A 352 5.35 -3.19 -33.97
CA SER A 352 4.05 -2.76 -33.45
C SER A 352 3.77 -3.43 -32.09
N VAL A 353 3.12 -2.70 -31.18
CA VAL A 353 2.71 -3.24 -29.88
C VAL A 353 1.71 -4.38 -30.08
N CYS A 354 2.04 -5.56 -29.57
CA CYS A 354 1.18 -6.76 -29.66
C CYS A 354 0.69 -7.23 -28.28
N ALA A 355 1.27 -6.76 -27.20
CA ALA A 355 0.86 -7.05 -25.83
C ALA A 355 1.32 -5.92 -24.88
N ILE A 356 0.56 -5.66 -23.83
CA ILE A 356 1.01 -4.88 -22.67
C ILE A 356 1.00 -5.77 -21.42
N MET A 357 1.52 -5.28 -20.29
CA MET A 357 1.45 -6.02 -19.01
C MET A 357 0.02 -6.53 -18.79
N GLY A 358 -0.12 -7.77 -18.37
CA GLY A 358 -1.40 -8.42 -18.19
C GLY A 358 -1.92 -9.18 -19.42
N ASP A 359 -1.48 -8.86 -20.63
CA ASP A 359 -1.90 -9.56 -21.85
C ASP A 359 -1.21 -10.90 -22.07
N SER A 360 -1.81 -11.69 -22.96
CA SER A 360 -1.23 -12.93 -23.48
C SER A 360 -0.89 -12.78 -24.97
N ALA A 361 0.25 -13.26 -25.40
CA ALA A 361 0.67 -13.26 -26.77
C ALA A 361 1.20 -14.64 -27.20
N LYS A 362 1.02 -15.00 -28.48
CA LYS A 362 1.66 -16.20 -29.05
C LYS A 362 3.15 -15.96 -29.22
N LEU A 363 3.95 -17.01 -28.97
CA LEU A 363 5.40 -16.94 -29.07
C LEU A 363 5.91 -16.48 -30.45
N ASP A 364 5.22 -16.86 -31.52
CA ASP A 364 5.54 -16.47 -32.89
C ASP A 364 5.12 -15.02 -33.24
N GLN A 365 4.27 -14.39 -32.43
CA GLN A 365 3.75 -13.05 -32.64
C GLN A 365 4.50 -11.96 -31.84
N ILE A 366 5.34 -12.34 -30.89
CA ILE A 366 6.12 -11.42 -30.07
C ILE A 366 7.62 -11.56 -30.35
N LYS A 367 8.29 -10.45 -30.61
CA LYS A 367 9.73 -10.40 -30.95
C LYS A 367 10.58 -9.91 -29.78
N THR A 368 10.13 -8.84 -29.12
CA THR A 368 10.87 -8.20 -28.04
C THR A 368 9.96 -7.83 -26.89
N LEU A 369 10.52 -7.80 -25.67
CA LEU A 369 9.90 -7.19 -24.51
C LEU A 369 10.61 -5.87 -24.21
N GLN A 370 9.83 -4.83 -23.98
CA GLN A 370 10.37 -3.50 -23.71
C GLN A 370 9.69 -2.88 -22.50
N ALA A 371 10.44 -2.08 -21.75
CA ALA A 371 9.89 -1.24 -20.68
C ALA A 371 10.49 0.16 -20.74
N ALA A 372 9.69 1.14 -20.32
CA ALA A 372 10.11 2.53 -20.17
C ALA A 372 9.68 3.06 -18.79
N SER A 373 10.58 3.75 -18.13
CA SER A 373 10.40 4.29 -16.79
C SER A 373 10.54 5.80 -16.79
N PRO A 374 9.72 6.54 -16.02
CA PRO A 374 9.88 7.97 -15.85
C PRO A 374 11.10 8.34 -15.00
N LEU A 375 11.60 7.44 -14.16
CA LEU A 375 12.77 7.61 -13.31
C LEU A 375 13.88 6.65 -13.72
N PRO A 376 15.17 7.03 -13.51
CA PRO A 376 16.29 6.16 -13.83
C PRO A 376 16.41 5.05 -12.80
N GLY A 377 16.42 3.78 -13.23
CA GLY A 377 16.50 2.63 -12.35
C GLY A 377 17.30 1.47 -12.92
N GLN A 378 17.39 0.40 -12.16
CA GLN A 378 17.86 -0.91 -12.61
C GLN A 378 16.65 -1.79 -12.91
N PHE A 379 16.51 -2.24 -14.16
CA PHE A 379 15.46 -3.15 -14.59
C PHE A 379 15.87 -4.59 -14.36
N ARG A 380 14.96 -5.39 -13.87
CA ARG A 380 15.09 -6.85 -13.76
C ARG A 380 13.98 -7.52 -14.53
N LEU A 381 14.31 -8.38 -15.47
CA LEU A 381 13.34 -9.21 -16.17
C LEU A 381 13.23 -10.54 -15.44
N ILE A 382 12.03 -10.87 -15.02
CA ILE A 382 11.70 -12.12 -14.33
C ILE A 382 10.90 -12.99 -15.27
N HIS A 383 11.37 -14.19 -15.57
CA HIS A 383 10.67 -15.21 -16.33
C HIS A 383 10.35 -16.42 -15.47
N ASN A 384 9.08 -16.71 -15.27
CA ASN A 384 8.63 -17.85 -14.46
C ASN A 384 9.26 -17.86 -13.05
N GLY A 385 9.43 -16.68 -12.44
CA GLY A 385 10.05 -16.54 -11.11
C GLY A 385 11.57 -16.58 -11.08
N GLN A 386 12.23 -16.64 -12.21
CA GLN A 386 13.69 -16.57 -12.31
C GLN A 386 14.11 -15.24 -12.92
N THR A 387 15.05 -14.56 -12.30
CA THR A 387 15.68 -13.38 -12.90
C THR A 387 16.53 -13.80 -14.08
N VAL A 388 16.09 -13.48 -15.30
CA VAL A 388 16.80 -13.84 -16.55
C VAL A 388 17.69 -12.71 -17.04
N HIS A 389 17.45 -11.47 -16.62
CA HIS A 389 18.30 -10.34 -16.97
C HIS A 389 18.23 -9.22 -15.92
N ILE A 390 19.35 -8.56 -15.73
CA ILE A 390 19.49 -7.36 -14.91
C ILE A 390 20.21 -6.29 -15.74
N SER A 391 19.56 -5.13 -15.92
CA SER A 391 20.18 -4.01 -16.64
C SER A 391 21.24 -3.31 -15.77
N PRO A 392 22.14 -2.51 -16.39
CA PRO A 392 22.89 -1.52 -15.62
C PRO A 392 21.95 -0.57 -14.86
N GLU A 393 22.48 0.06 -13.78
CA GLU A 393 21.79 1.11 -13.05
C GLU A 393 21.54 2.37 -13.90
N GLY A 394 20.61 3.22 -13.50
CA GLY A 394 20.37 4.53 -14.11
C GLY A 394 19.72 4.50 -15.49
N LYS A 395 19.05 3.40 -15.87
CA LYS A 395 18.38 3.27 -17.15
C LYS A 395 16.94 3.75 -17.09
N TYR A 396 16.49 4.39 -18.18
CA TYR A 396 15.09 4.77 -18.41
C TYR A 396 14.35 3.81 -19.33
N LYS A 397 15.09 2.98 -20.06
CA LYS A 397 14.54 2.02 -21.01
C LYS A 397 15.21 0.67 -20.85
N PHE A 398 14.42 -0.35 -21.06
CA PHE A 398 14.83 -1.75 -21.10
C PHE A 398 14.35 -2.37 -22.39
N ILE A 399 15.19 -3.16 -23.03
CA ILE A 399 14.85 -3.92 -24.25
C ILE A 399 15.45 -5.32 -24.09
N TRP A 400 14.58 -6.31 -24.21
CA TRP A 400 14.95 -7.72 -24.28
C TRP A 400 14.68 -8.24 -25.69
N SER A 401 15.70 -8.66 -26.39
CA SER A 401 15.63 -9.15 -27.77
C SER A 401 16.19 -10.55 -27.95
N ASP A 402 16.70 -11.19 -26.89
CA ASP A 402 17.06 -12.60 -26.91
C ASP A 402 15.82 -13.49 -27.14
N PRO A 403 15.99 -14.72 -27.58
CA PRO A 403 14.86 -15.62 -27.83
C PRO A 403 13.94 -15.72 -26.61
N LEU A 404 12.66 -15.53 -26.88
CA LEU A 404 11.61 -15.67 -25.85
C LEU A 404 11.18 -17.12 -25.73
N GLU A 405 10.78 -17.53 -24.54
CA GLU A 405 10.22 -18.84 -24.26
C GLU A 405 8.78 -18.68 -23.76
N ARG A 406 8.03 -19.78 -23.68
CA ARG A 406 6.70 -19.79 -23.10
C ARG A 406 6.77 -19.53 -21.60
N GLY A 407 5.84 -18.75 -21.08
CA GLY A 407 5.75 -18.44 -19.64
C GLY A 407 5.34 -17.01 -19.34
N ALA A 408 5.45 -16.65 -18.10
CA ALA A 408 5.11 -15.33 -17.57
C ALA A 408 6.37 -14.47 -17.41
N TYR A 409 6.39 -13.32 -18.08
CA TYR A 409 7.49 -12.36 -18.02
C TYR A 409 7.03 -11.08 -17.31
N ARG A 410 7.66 -10.68 -16.25
CA ARG A 410 7.38 -9.42 -15.53
C ARG A 410 8.64 -8.59 -15.32
N ILE A 411 8.45 -7.29 -15.11
CA ILE A 411 9.52 -6.34 -14.83
C ILE A 411 9.46 -5.91 -13.38
N GLU A 412 10.64 -5.86 -12.76
CA GLU A 412 10.88 -5.11 -11.52
C GLU A 412 11.84 -3.96 -11.82
N ILE A 413 11.64 -2.82 -11.12
CA ILE A 413 12.59 -1.72 -11.16
C ILE A 413 13.05 -1.39 -9.77
N HIS A 414 14.35 -1.28 -9.60
CA HIS A 414 14.99 -0.88 -8.36
C HIS A 414 15.61 0.51 -8.54
N LEU A 415 15.39 1.39 -7.57
CA LEU A 415 16.04 2.71 -7.50
C LEU A 415 17.26 2.66 -6.61
N LYS A 416 18.25 3.48 -6.90
CA LYS A 416 19.43 3.61 -6.05
C LYS A 416 19.20 4.68 -4.99
N MET A 417 19.19 4.25 -3.73
CA MET A 417 19.05 5.10 -2.55
C MET A 417 20.18 4.76 -1.58
N GLN A 418 20.90 5.76 -1.08
CA GLN A 418 22.03 5.58 -0.16
C GLN A 418 23.06 4.54 -0.65
N GLY A 419 23.31 4.50 -1.96
CA GLY A 419 24.20 3.52 -2.58
C GLY A 419 23.65 2.09 -2.64
N LYS A 420 22.41 1.84 -2.21
CA LYS A 420 21.73 0.54 -2.27
C LYS A 420 20.64 0.55 -3.33
N LEU A 421 20.43 -0.59 -3.97
CA LEU A 421 19.30 -0.80 -4.87
C LEU A 421 18.09 -1.25 -4.04
N ILE A 422 17.00 -0.48 -4.11
CA ILE A 422 15.78 -0.69 -3.35
C ILE A 422 14.64 -0.97 -4.32
N PRO A 423 13.82 -2.03 -4.12
CA PRO A 423 12.64 -2.28 -4.93
C PRO A 423 11.71 -1.07 -4.95
N TRP A 424 11.29 -0.67 -6.15
CA TRP A 424 10.41 0.46 -6.36
C TRP A 424 9.13 0.12 -7.09
N LEU A 425 9.20 -0.79 -8.08
CA LEU A 425 8.08 -1.09 -8.96
C LEU A 425 8.04 -2.58 -9.31
N TYR A 426 6.81 -3.14 -9.32
CA TYR A 426 6.50 -4.48 -9.80
C TYR A 426 5.39 -4.41 -10.85
N SER A 427 5.64 -4.92 -12.06
CA SER A 427 4.61 -5.03 -13.10
C SER A 427 3.89 -6.36 -13.04
N ASN A 428 2.65 -6.40 -13.51
CA ASN A 428 2.03 -7.67 -13.89
C ASN A 428 2.73 -8.28 -15.10
N PRO A 429 2.70 -9.61 -15.27
CA PRO A 429 3.37 -10.29 -16.38
C PRO A 429 2.72 -10.05 -17.74
N ILE A 430 3.53 -10.16 -18.80
CA ILE A 430 3.08 -10.54 -20.15
C ILE A 430 3.21 -12.06 -20.24
N TYR A 431 2.16 -12.74 -20.71
CA TYR A 431 2.09 -14.20 -20.79
C TYR A 431 2.35 -14.65 -22.23
N ILE A 432 3.38 -15.48 -22.43
CA ILE A 432 3.75 -16.03 -23.75
C ILE A 432 3.36 -17.50 -23.81
N TYR A 433 2.56 -17.92 -24.81
CA TYR A 433 2.04 -19.27 -24.95
C TYR A 433 2.27 -19.88 -26.34
#